data_a63530d05d6286e00770abf73c630e58
#
_entry.id   a63530d05d6286e00770abf73c630e58
#
_cell.length_a   1.000
_cell.length_b   1.000
_cell.length_c   1.000
_cell.angle_alpha   90.00
_cell.angle_beta   90.00
_cell.angle_gamma   90.00
#
_symmetry.space_group_name_H-M   'P 1'
#
loop_
_entity.id
_entity.type
_entity.pdbx_description
1 polymer ?
#
loop_
_entity_poly.entity_id
_entity_poly.type
_entity_poly.pdbx_seq_one_letter_code
_entity_poly.pdbx_strand_id
1 'polypeptide(L)'
;MIWDVLADFGAVSSWVGFVDHSCLLEHGALGSPVGTSRRVQLGRSTLVERITDFDPPHTLAYDIEGLPPLVRRLRSCWTLRPIARGLTEVTLTNEVTIGTNPVQRLAERLFSRATVKRLDLMLDGLAKRLEAQHD
;
A
#
# COMPACT_ATOMS: atom_id res chain seq x y z
N MET A 1 -1.20 -7.88 -15.70
CA MET A 1 -2.29 -8.45 -14.86
C MET A 1 -2.14 -8.09 -13.39
N ILE A 2 -1.03 -8.43 -12.75
CA ILE A 2 -0.78 -8.03 -11.35
C ILE A 2 -0.73 -6.52 -11.22
N TRP A 3 -0.01 -5.87 -12.11
CA TRP A 3 0.09 -4.42 -12.15
C TRP A 3 -1.26 -3.74 -12.23
N ASP A 4 -2.15 -4.25 -13.06
CA ASP A 4 -3.48 -3.65 -13.26
C ASP A 4 -4.31 -3.63 -11.99
N VAL A 5 -4.20 -4.65 -11.14
CA VAL A 5 -4.88 -4.69 -9.85
C VAL A 5 -4.31 -3.62 -8.91
N LEU A 6 -2.98 -3.50 -8.85
CA LEU A 6 -2.32 -2.49 -8.00
C LEU A 6 -2.56 -1.07 -8.50
N ALA A 7 -2.51 -0.87 -9.80
CA ALA A 7 -2.66 0.45 -10.43
C ALA A 7 -4.10 0.97 -10.36
N ASP A 8 -5.09 0.11 -10.20
CA ASP A 8 -6.47 0.51 -9.90
C ASP A 8 -6.56 0.96 -8.44
N PHE A 9 -5.96 2.10 -8.18
CA PHE A 9 -5.60 2.57 -6.84
C PHE A 9 -6.82 2.78 -5.93
N GLY A 10 -7.91 3.29 -6.47
CA GLY A 10 -9.13 3.53 -5.70
C GLY A 10 -9.90 2.27 -5.33
N ALA A 11 -9.59 1.14 -5.95
CA ALA A 11 -10.34 -0.11 -5.79
C ALA A 11 -9.69 -1.08 -4.79
N VAL A 12 -8.78 -0.61 -3.93
CA VAL A 12 -8.05 -1.48 -2.99
C VAL A 12 -8.99 -2.25 -2.07
N SER A 13 -10.15 -1.69 -1.71
CA SER A 13 -11.13 -2.38 -0.87
C SER A 13 -11.71 -3.63 -1.52
N SER A 14 -11.59 -3.77 -2.84
CA SER A 14 -12.12 -4.92 -3.56
C SER A 14 -11.28 -6.20 -3.38
N TRP A 15 -10.04 -6.07 -2.93
CA TRP A 15 -9.14 -7.22 -2.77
C TRP A 15 -8.40 -7.27 -1.42
N VAL A 16 -8.50 -6.24 -0.59
CA VAL A 16 -7.89 -6.22 0.76
C VAL A 16 -8.99 -6.33 1.80
N GLY A 17 -9.10 -7.47 2.47
CA GLY A 17 -10.23 -7.79 3.33
C GLY A 17 -10.40 -6.90 4.57
N PHE A 18 -9.31 -6.31 5.09
CA PHE A 18 -9.39 -5.42 6.25
C PHE A 18 -9.73 -3.97 5.87
N VAL A 19 -9.81 -3.65 4.58
CA VAL A 19 -10.22 -2.33 4.10
C VAL A 19 -11.72 -2.34 3.85
N ASP A 20 -12.46 -1.54 4.63
CA ASP A 20 -13.91 -1.48 4.51
C ASP A 20 -14.37 -0.72 3.28
N HIS A 21 -13.76 0.45 3.03
CA HIS A 21 -14.08 1.30 1.89
C HIS A 21 -12.83 1.96 1.35
N SER A 22 -12.80 2.19 0.04
CA SER A 22 -11.75 2.96 -0.62
C SER A 22 -12.32 3.72 -1.80
N CYS A 23 -11.75 4.90 -2.07
CA CYS A 23 -12.11 5.71 -3.25
C CYS A 23 -10.96 6.65 -3.59
N LEU A 24 -10.92 7.09 -4.85
CA LEU A 24 -9.99 8.14 -5.27
C LEU A 24 -10.47 9.49 -4.72
N LEU A 25 -9.54 10.30 -4.24
CA LEU A 25 -9.78 11.66 -3.76
C LEU A 25 -9.32 12.71 -4.76
N GLU A 26 -8.06 12.63 -5.18
CA GLU A 26 -7.44 13.58 -6.08
C GLU A 26 -6.66 12.85 -7.15
N HIS A 27 -6.64 13.41 -8.35
CA HIS A 27 -5.75 12.98 -9.41
C HIS A 27 -4.42 13.74 -9.29
N GLY A 28 -3.34 13.09 -9.74
CA GLY A 28 -2.05 13.74 -9.81
C GLY A 28 -2.00 14.87 -10.84
N ALA A 29 -0.85 15.51 -10.95
CA ALA A 29 -0.62 16.55 -11.95
C ALA A 29 -0.89 16.02 -13.36
N LEU A 30 -1.21 16.91 -14.27
CA LEU A 30 -1.57 16.60 -15.67
C LEU A 30 -0.64 15.52 -16.27
N GLY A 31 -1.25 14.39 -16.65
CA GLY A 31 -0.54 13.31 -17.30
C GLY A 31 0.34 12.43 -16.41
N SER A 32 0.38 12.69 -15.08
CA SER A 32 1.18 11.90 -14.15
C SER A 32 0.32 11.25 -13.07
N PRO A 33 0.48 9.93 -12.81
CA PRO A 33 -0.17 9.29 -11.66
C PRO A 33 0.40 9.71 -10.31
N VAL A 34 1.62 10.24 -10.27
CA VAL A 34 2.24 10.74 -9.02
C VAL A 34 1.40 11.88 -8.46
N GLY A 35 1.10 11.83 -7.18
CA GLY A 35 0.20 12.78 -6.53
C GLY A 35 -1.26 12.33 -6.46
N THR A 36 -1.63 11.27 -7.18
CA THR A 36 -2.96 10.65 -7.05
C THR A 36 -3.14 10.13 -5.63
N SER A 37 -4.27 10.47 -5.00
CA SER A 37 -4.54 10.03 -3.65
C SER A 37 -5.84 9.24 -3.56
N ARG A 38 -5.90 8.35 -2.57
CA ARG A 38 -7.09 7.57 -2.25
C ARG A 38 -7.39 7.67 -0.77
N ARG A 39 -8.68 7.56 -0.45
CA ARG A 39 -9.14 7.43 0.93
C ARG A 39 -9.34 5.95 1.21
N VAL A 40 -8.82 5.50 2.34
CA VAL A 40 -8.93 4.10 2.78
C VAL A 40 -9.55 4.10 4.17
N GLN A 41 -10.64 3.38 4.36
CA GLN A 41 -11.28 3.25 5.66
C GLN A 41 -11.03 1.88 6.28
N LEU A 42 -10.49 1.90 7.50
CA LEU A 42 -10.15 0.72 8.30
C LEU A 42 -10.93 0.81 9.61
N GLY A 43 -12.13 0.23 9.67
CA GLY A 43 -12.98 0.37 10.84
C GLY A 43 -13.33 1.83 11.11
N ARG A 44 -12.89 2.37 12.24
CA ARG A 44 -13.11 3.77 12.63
C ARG A 44 -12.03 4.71 12.14
N SER A 45 -10.96 4.17 11.56
CA SER A 45 -9.82 4.97 11.10
C SER A 45 -9.93 5.25 9.62
N THR A 46 -9.60 6.46 9.23
CA THR A 46 -9.52 6.88 7.83
C THR A 46 -8.09 7.29 7.52
N LEU A 47 -7.54 6.70 6.46
CA LEU A 47 -6.20 7.02 5.98
C LEU A 47 -6.29 7.62 4.58
N VAL A 48 -5.32 8.46 4.25
CA VAL A 48 -5.14 8.97 2.88
C VAL A 48 -3.79 8.46 2.39
N GLU A 49 -3.79 7.83 1.23
CA GLU A 49 -2.59 7.27 0.61
C GLU A 49 -2.34 8.02 -0.69
N ARG A 50 -1.12 8.54 -0.86
CA ARG A 50 -0.75 9.37 -2.00
C ARG A 50 0.43 8.79 -2.74
N ILE A 51 0.27 8.57 -4.04
CA ILE A 51 1.32 7.99 -4.88
C ILE A 51 2.53 8.91 -4.94
N THR A 52 3.70 8.37 -4.62
CA THR A 52 4.99 9.07 -4.69
C THR A 52 5.84 8.58 -5.86
N ASP A 53 5.76 7.29 -6.20
CA ASP A 53 6.49 6.70 -7.32
C ASP A 53 5.54 5.83 -8.14
N PHE A 54 5.62 5.94 -9.45
CA PHE A 54 4.81 5.20 -10.39
C PHE A 54 5.64 4.86 -11.62
N ASP A 55 6.14 3.63 -11.67
CA ASP A 55 6.97 3.13 -12.77
C ASP A 55 6.38 1.81 -13.28
N PRO A 56 5.43 1.86 -14.23
CA PRO A 56 4.80 0.66 -14.77
C PRO A 56 5.78 -0.22 -15.55
N PRO A 57 5.67 -1.52 -15.45
CA PRO A 57 4.87 -2.31 -14.52
C PRO A 57 5.69 -2.80 -13.31
N HIS A 58 6.65 -2.03 -12.85
CA HIS A 58 7.66 -2.46 -11.88
C HIS A 58 7.47 -1.93 -10.47
N THR A 59 7.12 -0.64 -10.33
CA THR A 59 7.13 0.00 -9.01
C THR A 59 5.93 0.89 -8.80
N LEU A 60 5.28 0.72 -7.66
CA LEU A 60 4.23 1.61 -7.14
C LEU A 60 4.51 1.87 -5.67
N ALA A 61 4.71 3.13 -5.33
CA ALA A 61 4.93 3.53 -3.95
C ALA A 61 4.00 4.68 -3.57
N TYR A 62 3.62 4.72 -2.30
CA TYR A 62 2.75 5.76 -1.78
C TYR A 62 3.04 6.05 -0.31
N ASP A 63 2.84 7.31 0.08
CA ASP A 63 2.88 7.76 1.46
C ASP A 63 1.48 7.62 2.08
N ILE A 64 1.43 7.26 3.37
CA ILE A 64 0.20 7.08 4.12
C ILE A 64 0.06 8.21 5.14
N GLU A 65 -1.06 8.92 5.08
CA GLU A 65 -1.40 10.03 5.97
C GLU A 65 -2.58 9.64 6.87
N GLY A 66 -2.78 10.35 7.97
CA GLY A 66 -3.87 10.09 8.92
C GLY A 66 -3.50 9.12 10.02
N LEU A 67 -2.22 8.84 10.17
CA LEU A 67 -1.67 7.98 11.22
C LEU A 67 -1.59 8.74 12.55
N PRO A 68 -1.44 8.03 13.69
CA PRO A 68 -1.22 8.68 14.97
C PRO A 68 -0.05 9.67 14.90
N PRO A 69 -0.10 10.81 15.64
CA PRO A 69 0.95 11.84 15.56
C PRO A 69 2.38 11.35 15.84
N LEU A 70 2.50 10.23 16.56
CA LEU A 70 3.79 9.61 16.86
C LEU A 70 4.48 9.09 15.58
N VAL A 71 3.70 8.66 14.60
CA VAL A 71 4.22 8.19 13.32
C VAL A 71 4.39 9.39 12.39
N ARG A 72 5.65 9.75 12.09
CA ARG A 72 5.96 10.90 11.24
C ARG A 72 5.76 10.59 9.77
N ARG A 73 6.11 9.38 9.36
CA ARG A 73 5.98 8.96 7.97
C ARG A 73 5.80 7.45 7.89
N LEU A 74 4.91 7.04 7.01
CA LEU A 74 4.79 5.65 6.60
C LEU A 74 4.69 5.63 5.08
N ARG A 75 5.55 4.85 4.44
CA ARG A 75 5.61 4.69 3.00
C ARG A 75 5.53 3.21 2.66
N SER A 76 4.67 2.87 1.71
CA SER A 76 4.57 1.52 1.17
C SER A 76 5.09 1.48 -0.24
N CYS A 77 5.84 0.45 -0.58
CA CYS A 77 6.39 0.27 -1.91
C CYS A 77 6.14 -1.16 -2.42
N TRP A 78 5.44 -1.26 -3.54
CA TRP A 78 5.24 -2.49 -4.28
C TRP A 78 6.27 -2.58 -5.39
N THR A 79 6.97 -3.69 -5.47
CA THR A 79 7.95 -3.96 -6.54
C THR A 79 7.60 -5.28 -7.21
N LEU A 80 7.53 -5.26 -8.53
CA LEU A 80 7.24 -6.44 -9.34
C LEU A 80 8.46 -6.75 -10.19
N ARG A 81 8.99 -7.97 -10.07
CA ARG A 81 10.15 -8.41 -10.83
C ARG A 81 9.85 -9.71 -11.57
N PRO A 82 9.89 -9.70 -12.91
CA PRO A 82 9.75 -10.95 -13.66
C PRO A 82 10.91 -11.90 -13.35
N ILE A 83 10.58 -13.14 -12.97
CA ILE A 83 11.59 -14.18 -12.69
C ILE A 83 11.69 -15.14 -13.86
N ALA A 84 10.52 -15.52 -14.40
CA ALA A 84 10.42 -16.45 -15.51
C ALA A 84 9.12 -16.15 -16.25
N ARG A 85 8.93 -16.78 -17.40
CA ARG A 85 7.72 -16.61 -18.19
C ARG A 85 6.49 -17.02 -17.36
N GLY A 86 5.57 -16.10 -17.16
CA GLY A 86 4.36 -16.33 -16.37
C GLY A 86 4.57 -16.30 -14.86
N LEU A 87 5.79 -15.94 -14.39
CA LEU A 87 6.11 -15.89 -12.96
C LEU A 87 6.71 -14.54 -12.60
N THR A 88 6.05 -13.81 -11.70
CA THR A 88 6.49 -12.50 -11.22
C THR A 88 6.65 -12.54 -9.70
N GLU A 89 7.80 -12.06 -9.22
CA GLU A 89 8.01 -11.85 -7.79
C GLU A 89 7.40 -10.52 -7.37
N VAL A 90 6.54 -10.55 -6.36
CA VAL A 90 5.91 -9.36 -5.79
C VAL A 90 6.48 -9.13 -4.41
N THR A 91 7.04 -7.94 -4.20
CA THR A 91 7.59 -7.53 -2.90
C THR A 91 6.85 -6.30 -2.40
N LEU A 92 6.41 -6.34 -1.16
CA LEU A 92 5.80 -5.20 -0.48
C LEU A 92 6.68 -4.80 0.70
N THR A 93 7.14 -3.55 0.68
CA THR A 93 8.03 -2.99 1.70
C THR A 93 7.37 -1.80 2.35
N ASN A 94 7.47 -1.69 3.68
CA ASN A 94 7.03 -0.52 4.42
C ASN A 94 8.21 0.15 5.11
N GLU A 95 8.27 1.47 4.99
CA GLU A 95 9.23 2.31 5.70
C GLU A 95 8.48 3.15 6.72
N VAL A 96 8.85 3.01 8.00
CA VAL A 96 8.22 3.71 9.11
C VAL A 96 9.23 4.66 9.74
N THR A 97 8.88 5.94 9.86
CA THR A 97 9.69 6.93 10.55
C THR A 97 8.96 7.43 11.78
N ILE A 98 9.52 7.16 12.95
CA ILE A 98 9.08 7.66 14.24
C ILE A 98 10.23 8.44 14.83
N GLY A 99 9.98 9.29 15.82
CA GLY A 99 11.05 10.11 16.38
C GLY A 99 12.22 9.33 16.97
N THR A 100 13.27 10.05 17.38
CA THR A 100 14.57 9.48 17.72
C THR A 100 14.76 9.12 19.20
N ASN A 101 13.81 9.44 20.10
CA ASN A 101 13.97 9.11 21.52
C ASN A 101 13.64 7.61 21.78
N PRO A 102 14.11 7.04 22.92
CA PRO A 102 13.92 5.61 23.20
C PRO A 102 12.47 5.15 23.21
N VAL A 103 11.55 5.98 23.71
CA VAL A 103 10.12 5.66 23.75
C VAL A 103 9.54 5.56 22.35
N GLN A 104 9.93 6.49 21.47
CA GLN A 104 9.51 6.49 20.07
C GLN A 104 10.07 5.30 19.32
N ARG A 105 11.31 4.89 19.60
CA ARG A 105 11.90 3.68 19.00
C ARG A 105 11.13 2.41 19.40
N LEU A 106 10.70 2.33 20.65
CA LEU A 106 9.88 1.20 21.10
C LEU A 106 8.54 1.18 20.38
N ALA A 107 7.89 2.33 20.25
CA ALA A 107 6.64 2.46 19.52
C ALA A 107 6.82 2.06 18.04
N GLU A 108 7.95 2.43 17.42
CA GLU A 108 8.29 2.03 16.06
C GLU A 108 8.36 0.51 15.91
N ARG A 109 9.00 -0.19 16.84
CA ARG A 109 9.08 -1.65 16.82
C ARG A 109 7.70 -2.29 16.91
N LEU A 110 6.85 -1.81 17.82
CA LEU A 110 5.51 -2.34 18.00
C LEU A 110 4.64 -2.07 16.75
N PHE A 111 4.74 -0.87 16.21
CA PHE A 111 4.02 -0.50 14.99
C PHE A 111 4.49 -1.36 13.80
N SER A 112 5.78 -1.56 13.65
CA SER A 112 6.34 -2.36 12.56
C SER A 112 5.85 -3.80 12.59
N ARG A 113 5.73 -4.41 13.77
CA ARG A 113 5.17 -5.77 13.91
C ARG A 113 3.73 -5.84 13.43
N ALA A 114 2.90 -4.87 13.84
CA ALA A 114 1.50 -4.80 13.40
C ALA A 114 1.41 -4.61 11.89
N THR A 115 2.30 -3.80 11.32
CA THR A 115 2.35 -3.53 9.88
C THR A 115 2.71 -4.77 9.07
N VAL A 116 3.70 -5.57 9.52
CA VAL A 116 4.07 -6.82 8.85
C VAL A 116 2.88 -7.75 8.70
N LYS A 117 2.08 -7.88 9.76
CA LYS A 117 0.88 -8.71 9.72
C LYS A 117 -0.13 -8.22 8.68
N ARG A 118 -0.31 -6.90 8.54
CA ARG A 118 -1.18 -6.32 7.52
C ARG A 118 -0.64 -6.54 6.11
N LEU A 119 0.68 -6.48 5.93
CA LEU A 119 1.33 -6.74 4.64
C LEU A 119 1.05 -8.17 4.16
N ASP A 120 1.15 -9.15 5.05
CA ASP A 120 0.85 -10.54 4.71
C ASP A 120 -0.61 -10.69 4.26
N LEU A 121 -1.55 -10.03 4.94
CA LEU A 121 -2.96 -10.05 4.54
C LEU A 121 -3.17 -9.40 3.17
N MET A 122 -2.45 -8.34 2.86
CA MET A 122 -2.53 -7.69 1.54
C MET A 122 -2.01 -8.60 0.44
N LEU A 123 -0.88 -9.27 0.66
CA LEU A 123 -0.33 -10.22 -0.31
C LEU A 123 -1.28 -11.39 -0.54
N ASP A 124 -1.88 -11.92 0.52
CA ASP A 124 -2.89 -12.97 0.42
C ASP A 124 -4.12 -12.50 -0.39
N GLY A 125 -4.58 -11.27 -0.14
CA GLY A 125 -5.70 -10.68 -0.86
C GLY A 125 -5.41 -10.55 -2.35
N LEU A 126 -4.20 -10.10 -2.68
CA LEU A 126 -3.75 -9.99 -4.06
C LEU A 126 -3.72 -11.35 -4.75
N ALA A 127 -3.17 -12.37 -4.10
CA ALA A 127 -3.11 -13.72 -4.64
C ALA A 127 -4.50 -14.28 -4.92
N LYS A 128 -5.42 -14.12 -3.99
CA LYS A 128 -6.82 -14.55 -4.16
C LYS A 128 -7.52 -13.83 -5.31
N ARG A 129 -7.27 -12.52 -5.45
CA ARG A 129 -7.83 -11.72 -6.53
C ARG A 129 -7.35 -12.22 -7.90
N LEU A 130 -6.07 -12.56 -8.01
CA LEU A 130 -5.48 -13.07 -9.25
C LEU A 130 -6.01 -14.47 -9.58
N GLU A 131 -6.17 -15.34 -8.59
CA GLU A 131 -6.77 -16.65 -8.77
C GLU A 131 -8.21 -16.54 -9.30
N ALA A 132 -9.01 -15.64 -8.73
CA ALA A 132 -10.38 -15.39 -9.18
C ALA A 132 -10.46 -14.91 -10.62
N GLN A 133 -9.45 -14.17 -11.10
CA GLN A 133 -9.39 -13.71 -12.50
C GLN A 133 -9.05 -14.84 -13.47
N HIS A 134 -8.40 -15.91 -13.03
CA HIS A 134 -8.05 -17.06 -13.86
C HIS A 134 -9.14 -18.12 -13.92
N ASP A 135 -10.05 -18.10 -12.97
CA ASP A 135 -11.18 -18.99 -12.93
C ASP A 135 -12.36 -18.43 -13.74
#